data_212a516de7b197d533fb55f2844ed47f
#
_entry.id   212a516de7b197d533fb55f2844ed47f
#
_cell.length_a   1.000
_cell.length_b   1.000
_cell.length_c   1.000
_cell.angle_alpha   90.00
_cell.angle_beta   90.00
_cell.angle_gamma   90.00
#
_symmetry.space_group_name_H-M   'P 1'
#
loop_
_entity.id
_entity.type
_entity.pdbx_description
1 polymer ?
#
loop_
_entity_poly.entity_id
_entity_poly.type
_entity_poly.pdbx_seq_one_letter_code
_entity_poly.pdbx_strand_id
1 'polypeptide(L)'
;MKRKLFFILSLFLISSIYVFGENFPQKAKTVNDFIPKGWKKILTTNGDLNKDKLEDTVIVIEKEDKKNIKKNDGFGSEELNLNPRILLVLFKQKDGTYILASKNDKGFIKSEGNDNNPALMDTLDDIIIKNNVLKIVFNYFMSAGSWWTSTNVYIFRFQNNVFELIGYESNAYMRNTGEEEGTSINFSTNKAKITTGGNIFEEKENNPKDEWRYLKFEKKYILDEMTESTLDEILDIVY
;
A
#
# COMPACT_ATOMS: atom_id res chain seq x y z
N MET A 1 33.31 -35.74 48.52
CA MET A 1 33.25 -35.47 47.08
C MET A 1 32.53 -34.15 46.85
N LYS A 2 33.26 -33.07 46.48
CA LYS A 2 32.66 -31.73 46.22
C LYS A 2 32.39 -31.62 44.74
N ARG A 3 31.09 -31.54 44.33
CA ARG A 3 30.68 -31.28 42.97
C ARG A 3 30.89 -29.80 42.65
N LYS A 4 31.78 -29.50 41.71
CA LYS A 4 31.95 -28.18 41.14
C LYS A 4 30.85 -27.97 40.09
N LEU A 5 29.98 -26.99 40.32
CA LEU A 5 28.96 -26.53 39.37
C LEU A 5 29.63 -25.55 38.42
N PHE A 6 29.77 -25.93 37.14
CA PHE A 6 30.23 -25.03 36.08
C PHE A 6 29.02 -24.22 35.56
N PHE A 7 28.97 -22.94 35.87
CA PHE A 7 28.06 -21.99 35.24
C PHE A 7 28.64 -21.62 33.89
N ILE A 8 28.03 -22.11 32.79
CA ILE A 8 28.30 -21.63 31.45
C ILE A 8 27.45 -20.38 31.27
N LEU A 9 28.10 -19.21 31.30
CA LEU A 9 27.49 -17.92 30.98
C LEU A 9 27.46 -17.80 29.42
N SER A 10 26.34 -18.17 28.81
CA SER A 10 26.12 -17.95 27.37
C SER A 10 25.86 -16.47 27.15
N LEU A 11 26.89 -15.79 26.61
CA LEU A 11 26.80 -14.41 26.18
C LEU A 11 25.95 -14.37 24.90
N PHE A 12 24.67 -14.06 25.00
CA PHE A 12 23.82 -13.73 23.86
C PHE A 12 24.28 -12.38 23.32
N LEU A 13 25.08 -12.39 22.25
CA LEU A 13 25.31 -11.21 21.42
C LEU A 13 24.00 -10.87 20.69
N ILE A 14 23.18 -9.97 21.24
CA ILE A 14 22.09 -9.33 20.53
C ILE A 14 22.75 -8.37 19.52
N SER A 15 22.97 -8.84 18.31
CA SER A 15 23.28 -7.96 17.19
C SER A 15 22.02 -7.12 16.90
N SER A 16 21.98 -5.90 17.43
CA SER A 16 21.01 -4.91 17.02
C SER A 16 21.22 -4.65 15.51
N ILE A 17 20.33 -5.22 14.71
CA ILE A 17 20.23 -4.86 13.28
C ILE A 17 19.69 -3.43 13.29
N TYR A 18 20.60 -2.45 13.13
CA TYR A 18 20.20 -1.09 12.82
C TYR A 18 19.63 -1.11 11.40
N VAL A 19 18.32 -1.21 11.27
CA VAL A 19 17.63 -0.86 10.03
C VAL A 19 17.79 0.66 9.89
N PHE A 20 18.79 1.09 9.14
CA PHE A 20 18.90 2.48 8.72
C PHE A 20 17.76 2.74 7.73
N GLY A 21 16.64 3.24 8.23
CA GLY A 21 15.59 3.80 7.37
C GLY A 21 16.18 4.99 6.59
N GLU A 22 15.76 5.16 5.35
CA GLU A 22 16.18 6.32 4.53
C GLU A 22 15.81 7.62 5.27
N ASN A 23 16.74 8.56 5.31
CA ASN A 23 16.57 9.82 6.02
C ASN A 23 16.07 10.89 5.04
N PHE A 24 14.83 11.36 5.25
CA PHE A 24 14.20 12.37 4.42
C PHE A 24 14.27 13.76 5.07
N PRO A 25 14.53 14.84 4.30
CA PRO A 25 14.45 16.18 4.84
C PRO A 25 13.01 16.51 5.29
N GLN A 26 12.85 17.24 6.40
CA GLN A 26 11.52 17.69 6.83
C GLN A 26 11.01 18.84 5.97
N LYS A 27 11.91 19.66 5.37
CA LYS A 27 11.59 20.76 4.47
C LYS A 27 12.65 20.85 3.37
N ALA A 28 12.22 21.11 2.13
CA ALA A 28 13.10 21.29 0.99
C ALA A 28 12.51 22.27 -0.05
N LYS A 29 13.35 22.73 -0.98
CA LYS A 29 12.93 23.68 -2.02
C LYS A 29 12.11 23.02 -3.13
N THR A 30 12.46 21.82 -3.50
CA THR A 30 11.81 21.10 -4.59
C THR A 30 11.42 19.68 -4.18
N VAL A 31 10.46 19.09 -4.89
CA VAL A 31 10.05 17.68 -4.70
C VAL A 31 11.24 16.74 -4.89
N ASN A 32 12.14 17.02 -5.83
CA ASN A 32 13.29 16.16 -6.09
C ASN A 32 14.31 16.13 -4.95
N ASP A 33 14.34 17.16 -4.09
CA ASP A 33 15.24 17.19 -2.93
C ASP A 33 14.84 16.16 -1.85
N PHE A 34 13.63 15.60 -1.94
CA PHE A 34 13.16 14.50 -1.08
C PHE A 34 13.53 13.12 -1.61
N ILE A 35 14.10 13.01 -2.82
CA ILE A 35 14.48 11.73 -3.41
C ILE A 35 15.93 11.42 -3.06
N PRO A 36 16.21 10.37 -2.23
CA PRO A 36 17.58 10.04 -1.87
C PRO A 36 18.38 9.53 -3.07
N LYS A 37 19.70 9.64 -2.98
CA LYS A 37 20.58 9.06 -3.99
C LYS A 37 20.35 7.54 -4.12
N GLY A 38 20.21 7.05 -5.35
CA GLY A 38 19.96 5.64 -5.64
C GLY A 38 18.46 5.28 -5.56
N TRP A 39 17.59 6.29 -5.58
CA TRP A 39 16.15 6.15 -5.73
C TRP A 39 15.68 6.91 -6.96
N LYS A 40 14.63 6.42 -7.59
CA LYS A 40 13.92 7.08 -8.69
C LYS A 40 12.46 7.29 -8.34
N LYS A 41 11.86 8.34 -8.87
CA LYS A 41 10.43 8.58 -8.79
C LYS A 41 9.73 7.74 -9.86
N ILE A 42 8.73 6.94 -9.45
CA ILE A 42 7.96 6.07 -10.35
C ILE A 42 6.54 6.58 -10.58
N LEU A 43 5.90 7.20 -9.57
CA LEU A 43 4.61 7.84 -9.71
C LEU A 43 4.60 9.23 -9.08
N THR A 44 3.72 10.10 -9.56
CA THR A 44 3.48 11.43 -8.98
C THR A 44 2.06 11.90 -9.27
N THR A 45 1.43 12.56 -8.30
CA THR A 45 0.15 13.25 -8.45
C THR A 45 0.15 14.56 -7.66
N ASN A 46 -0.65 15.52 -8.09
CA ASN A 46 -0.74 16.83 -7.46
C ASN A 46 -2.19 17.20 -7.14
N GLY A 47 -2.39 17.97 -6.07
CA GLY A 47 -3.69 18.49 -5.66
C GLY A 47 -3.68 18.97 -4.23
N ASP A 48 -4.70 19.72 -3.82
CA ASP A 48 -4.82 20.25 -2.46
C ASP A 48 -5.34 19.15 -1.50
N LEU A 49 -4.52 18.69 -0.59
CA LEU A 49 -4.85 17.65 0.40
C LEU A 49 -5.22 18.23 1.77
N ASN A 50 -4.63 19.38 2.14
CA ASN A 50 -4.80 20.02 3.45
C ASN A 50 -5.81 21.18 3.45
N LYS A 51 -6.40 21.50 2.28
CA LYS A 51 -7.41 22.55 2.04
C LYS A 51 -6.86 23.97 2.20
N ASP A 52 -5.57 24.17 1.97
CA ASP A 52 -4.95 25.51 2.00
C ASP A 52 -4.91 26.18 0.61
N LYS A 53 -5.43 25.53 -0.42
CA LYS A 53 -5.49 25.95 -1.84
C LYS A 53 -4.11 25.98 -2.52
N LEU A 54 -3.10 25.37 -1.93
CA LEU A 54 -1.83 25.11 -2.59
C LEU A 54 -1.83 23.70 -3.17
N GLU A 55 -1.07 23.51 -4.24
CA GLU A 55 -0.98 22.23 -4.91
C GLU A 55 0.08 21.36 -4.24
N ASP A 56 -0.35 20.46 -3.35
CA ASP A 56 0.49 19.46 -2.70
C ASP A 56 0.93 18.39 -3.71
N THR A 57 1.96 17.65 -3.38
CA THR A 57 2.49 16.59 -4.23
C THR A 57 2.60 15.29 -3.47
N VAL A 58 2.14 14.19 -4.07
CA VAL A 58 2.42 12.83 -3.61
C VAL A 58 3.30 12.15 -4.63
N ILE A 59 4.34 11.49 -4.15
CA ILE A 59 5.23 10.69 -5.00
C ILE A 59 5.40 9.28 -4.44
N VAL A 60 5.58 8.32 -5.33
CA VAL A 60 6.15 7.02 -5.01
C VAL A 60 7.55 6.95 -5.59
N ILE A 61 8.50 6.59 -4.75
CA ILE A 61 9.89 6.37 -5.15
C ILE A 61 10.25 4.90 -5.00
N GLU A 62 11.13 4.41 -5.86
CA GLU A 62 11.64 3.05 -5.89
C GLU A 62 13.17 3.06 -5.81
N LYS A 63 13.74 2.16 -5.02
CA LYS A 63 15.19 2.01 -4.93
C LYS A 63 15.78 1.46 -6.24
N GLU A 64 16.96 1.89 -6.61
CA GLU A 64 17.69 1.40 -7.79
C GLU A 64 18.91 0.57 -7.35
N ASP A 65 18.66 -0.58 -6.75
CA ASP A 65 19.71 -1.53 -6.36
C ASP A 65 19.65 -2.79 -7.23
N LYS A 66 20.66 -2.99 -8.07
CA LYS A 66 20.75 -4.16 -8.95
C LYS A 66 20.80 -5.49 -8.20
N LYS A 67 21.17 -5.49 -6.91
CA LYS A 67 21.18 -6.70 -6.07
C LYS A 67 19.77 -7.19 -5.75
N ASN A 68 18.78 -6.29 -5.87
CA ASN A 68 17.37 -6.61 -5.68
C ASN A 68 16.67 -7.05 -6.98
N ILE A 69 17.38 -7.12 -8.09
CA ILE A 69 16.87 -7.73 -9.33
C ILE A 69 17.26 -9.20 -9.32
N LYS A 70 16.28 -10.08 -9.30
CA LYS A 70 16.49 -11.54 -9.28
C LYS A 70 15.99 -12.18 -10.56
N LYS A 71 16.78 -13.12 -11.08
CA LYS A 71 16.33 -13.98 -12.16
C LYS A 71 15.20 -14.90 -11.68
N ASN A 72 14.17 -15.05 -12.48
CA ASN A 72 13.07 -15.95 -12.24
C ASN A 72 13.03 -17.01 -13.35
N ASP A 73 13.16 -18.27 -12.96
CA ASP A 73 13.08 -19.42 -13.88
C ASP A 73 11.68 -20.06 -13.84
N GLY A 74 10.70 -19.46 -13.12
CA GLY A 74 9.33 -19.91 -12.98
C GLY A 74 8.33 -19.15 -13.86
N PHE A 75 7.06 -19.13 -13.43
CA PHE A 75 6.03 -18.32 -14.06
C PHE A 75 6.22 -16.84 -13.74
N GLY A 76 5.73 -15.96 -14.62
CA GLY A 76 5.80 -14.51 -14.45
C GLY A 76 6.90 -13.88 -15.30
N SER A 77 7.41 -12.72 -14.84
CA SER A 77 8.50 -12.00 -15.50
C SER A 77 9.81 -12.76 -15.37
N GLU A 78 10.70 -12.69 -16.37
CA GLU A 78 12.02 -13.33 -16.35
C GLU A 78 12.93 -12.75 -15.24
N GLU A 79 12.71 -11.49 -14.88
CA GLU A 79 13.39 -10.82 -13.77
C GLU A 79 12.36 -10.26 -12.80
N LEU A 80 12.63 -10.42 -11.50
CA LEU A 80 11.83 -9.87 -10.42
C LEU A 80 12.56 -8.68 -9.82
N ASN A 81 11.97 -7.50 -9.94
CA ASN A 81 12.44 -6.30 -9.27
C ASN A 81 11.88 -6.24 -7.84
N LEU A 82 12.72 -6.60 -6.88
CA LEU A 82 12.40 -6.61 -5.45
C LEU A 82 12.84 -5.33 -4.74
N ASN A 83 13.12 -4.26 -5.48
CA ASN A 83 13.50 -2.98 -4.90
C ASN A 83 12.34 -2.41 -4.07
N PRO A 84 12.60 -1.95 -2.83
CA PRO A 84 11.56 -1.38 -1.99
C PRO A 84 11.03 -0.07 -2.57
N ARG A 85 9.76 0.22 -2.25
CA ARG A 85 9.06 1.44 -2.63
C ARG A 85 8.64 2.22 -1.39
N ILE A 86 8.68 3.53 -1.49
CA ILE A 86 8.28 4.47 -0.42
C ILE A 86 7.32 5.49 -1.00
N LEU A 87 6.23 5.75 -0.28
CA LEU A 87 5.30 6.81 -0.60
C LEU A 87 5.60 8.03 0.28
N LEU A 88 5.69 9.22 -0.34
CA LEU A 88 5.89 10.50 0.35
C LEU A 88 4.76 11.45 -0.01
N VAL A 89 4.19 12.12 1.01
CA VAL A 89 3.23 13.20 0.85
C VAL A 89 3.91 14.51 1.24
N LEU A 90 3.92 15.46 0.32
CA LEU A 90 4.66 16.72 0.43
C LEU A 90 3.68 17.90 0.33
N PHE A 91 3.53 18.66 1.42
CA PHE A 91 2.69 19.85 1.42
C PHE A 91 3.43 21.06 0.88
N LYS A 92 2.87 21.70 -0.13
CA LYS A 92 3.35 22.96 -0.68
C LYS A 92 3.19 24.08 0.33
N GLN A 93 4.20 24.94 0.44
CA GLN A 93 4.19 26.10 1.32
C GLN A 93 4.05 27.40 0.52
N LYS A 94 3.54 28.46 1.16
CA LYS A 94 3.39 29.79 0.55
C LYS A 94 4.73 30.40 0.07
N ASP A 95 5.84 30.01 0.70
CA ASP A 95 7.19 30.42 0.31
C ASP A 95 7.75 29.61 -0.89
N GLY A 96 6.94 28.72 -1.45
CA GLY A 96 7.31 27.88 -2.60
C GLY A 96 8.05 26.60 -2.23
N THR A 97 8.39 26.38 -0.97
CA THR A 97 9.02 25.14 -0.49
C THR A 97 8.00 24.02 -0.26
N TYR A 98 8.48 22.85 0.12
CA TYR A 98 7.66 21.70 0.51
C TYR A 98 8.06 21.21 1.89
N ILE A 99 7.09 20.68 2.64
CA ILE A 99 7.32 19.97 3.90
C ILE A 99 6.86 18.52 3.75
N LEU A 100 7.57 17.58 4.38
CA LEU A 100 7.17 16.18 4.46
C LEU A 100 6.01 16.07 5.45
N ALA A 101 4.82 15.78 4.94
CA ALA A 101 3.60 15.67 5.72
C ALA A 101 3.30 14.24 6.17
N SER A 102 3.69 13.25 5.36
CA SER A 102 3.47 11.82 5.64
C SER A 102 4.45 10.98 4.82
N LYS A 103 4.81 9.83 5.37
CA LYS A 103 5.69 8.85 4.73
C LYS A 103 5.21 7.44 5.03
N ASN A 104 5.14 6.58 4.01
CA ASN A 104 5.04 5.15 4.23
C ASN A 104 6.23 4.42 3.61
N ASP A 105 7.07 3.85 4.47
CA ASP A 105 8.23 3.01 4.17
C ASP A 105 8.12 1.62 4.84
N LYS A 106 6.89 1.20 5.17
CA LYS A 106 6.58 -0.06 5.87
C LYS A 106 6.06 -1.17 4.95
N GLY A 107 6.30 -1.04 3.64
CA GLY A 107 5.92 -2.06 2.66
C GLY A 107 4.44 -2.05 2.26
N PHE A 108 3.68 -1.01 2.56
CA PHE A 108 2.33 -0.85 2.03
C PHE A 108 2.34 -0.74 0.51
N ILE A 109 3.28 0.03 -0.04
CA ILE A 109 3.56 0.03 -1.48
C ILE A 109 4.57 -1.09 -1.74
N LYS A 110 4.07 -2.18 -2.32
CA LYS A 110 4.89 -3.37 -2.61
C LYS A 110 5.92 -3.09 -3.70
N SER A 111 6.99 -3.88 -3.72
CA SER A 111 7.92 -3.96 -4.86
C SER A 111 7.18 -4.42 -6.12
N GLU A 112 7.72 -4.11 -7.29
CA GLU A 112 7.18 -4.56 -8.58
C GLU A 112 7.10 -6.09 -8.65
N GLY A 113 8.18 -6.78 -8.26
CA GLY A 113 8.23 -8.24 -8.22
C GLY A 113 7.95 -8.80 -6.83
N ASN A 114 7.65 -10.09 -6.78
CA ASN A 114 7.41 -10.84 -5.55
C ASN A 114 8.08 -12.22 -5.61
N ASP A 115 9.04 -12.47 -4.72
CA ASP A 115 9.76 -13.76 -4.64
C ASP A 115 8.86 -14.95 -4.29
N ASN A 116 7.86 -14.70 -3.41
CA ASN A 116 6.96 -15.75 -2.95
C ASN A 116 5.85 -16.05 -3.96
N ASN A 117 5.57 -15.11 -4.84
CA ASN A 117 4.57 -15.24 -5.89
C ASN A 117 5.03 -14.56 -7.18
N PRO A 118 5.97 -15.18 -7.91
CA PRO A 118 6.56 -14.59 -9.13
C PRO A 118 5.57 -14.32 -10.26
N ALA A 119 4.42 -15.00 -10.23
CA ALA A 119 3.35 -14.83 -11.23
C ALA A 119 2.49 -13.58 -10.96
N LEU A 120 2.59 -12.96 -9.77
CA LEU A 120 1.90 -11.71 -9.45
C LEU A 120 2.61 -10.56 -10.19
N MET A 121 1.87 -9.85 -11.02
CA MET A 121 2.35 -8.66 -11.72
C MET A 121 2.48 -7.49 -10.75
N ASP A 122 3.15 -6.40 -11.16
CA ASP A 122 3.23 -5.17 -10.35
C ASP A 122 1.82 -4.75 -9.91
N THR A 123 1.65 -4.66 -8.61
CA THR A 123 0.34 -4.34 -8.04
C THR A 123 0.03 -2.85 -8.00
N LEU A 124 1.05 -1.98 -7.97
CA LEU A 124 0.83 -0.54 -7.90
C LEU A 124 0.38 0.00 -9.26
N ASP A 125 -0.85 0.47 -9.35
CA ASP A 125 -1.43 1.00 -10.58
C ASP A 125 -1.35 2.54 -10.63
N ASP A 126 -1.93 3.22 -9.62
CA ASP A 126 -2.01 4.69 -9.65
C ASP A 126 -2.09 5.30 -8.25
N ILE A 127 -1.79 6.59 -8.17
CA ILE A 127 -2.04 7.47 -7.03
C ILE A 127 -2.79 8.72 -7.51
N ILE A 128 -3.93 9.04 -6.88
CA ILE A 128 -4.83 10.08 -7.36
C ILE A 128 -5.19 11.03 -6.22
N ILE A 129 -5.05 12.34 -6.43
CA ILE A 129 -5.61 13.36 -5.54
C ILE A 129 -6.87 13.93 -6.18
N LYS A 130 -8.01 13.80 -5.50
CA LYS A 130 -9.29 14.37 -5.94
C LYS A 130 -10.15 14.69 -4.74
N ASN A 131 -10.78 15.88 -4.73
CA ASN A 131 -11.66 16.32 -3.64
C ASN A 131 -11.00 16.27 -2.25
N ASN A 132 -9.73 16.68 -2.17
CA ASN A 132 -8.90 16.69 -0.95
C ASN A 132 -8.72 15.31 -0.30
N VAL A 133 -8.78 14.25 -1.07
CA VAL A 133 -8.45 12.90 -0.63
C VAL A 133 -7.37 12.30 -1.54
N LEU A 134 -6.52 11.49 -0.95
CA LEU A 134 -5.53 10.67 -1.65
C LEU A 134 -6.14 9.28 -1.86
N LYS A 135 -6.17 8.82 -3.11
CA LYS A 135 -6.49 7.44 -3.46
C LYS A 135 -5.21 6.72 -3.91
N ILE A 136 -5.01 5.51 -3.42
CA ILE A 136 -3.93 4.63 -3.86
C ILE A 136 -4.60 3.41 -4.46
N VAL A 137 -4.28 3.14 -5.73
CA VAL A 137 -4.92 2.09 -6.54
C VAL A 137 -3.95 0.94 -6.73
N PHE A 138 -4.41 -0.25 -6.42
CA PHE A 138 -3.69 -1.49 -6.67
C PHE A 138 -4.50 -2.39 -7.59
N ASN A 139 -3.84 -2.99 -8.58
CA ASN A 139 -4.38 -4.04 -9.42
C ASN A 139 -3.70 -5.36 -9.11
N TYR A 140 -4.46 -6.36 -8.72
CA TYR A 140 -3.96 -7.70 -8.49
C TYR A 140 -4.27 -8.58 -9.70
N PHE A 141 -3.24 -8.90 -10.45
CA PHE A 141 -3.32 -9.75 -11.62
C PHE A 141 -2.20 -10.79 -11.57
N MET A 142 -2.58 -12.07 -11.69
CA MET A 142 -1.62 -13.16 -11.79
C MET A 142 -1.54 -13.67 -13.23
N SER A 143 -0.32 -13.75 -13.77
CA SER A 143 -0.07 -14.33 -15.10
C SER A 143 -0.30 -15.82 -15.14
N ALA A 144 -0.21 -16.50 -13.99
CA ALA A 144 -0.48 -17.94 -13.82
C ALA A 144 -0.99 -18.22 -12.39
N GLY A 145 -1.68 -19.36 -12.22
CA GLY A 145 -2.11 -19.87 -10.91
C GLY A 145 -3.44 -19.33 -10.39
N SER A 146 -3.98 -18.24 -10.94
CA SER A 146 -5.29 -17.72 -10.58
C SER A 146 -6.02 -17.12 -11.77
N TRP A 147 -7.33 -17.28 -11.82
CA TRP A 147 -8.22 -16.59 -12.75
C TRP A 147 -8.83 -15.31 -12.16
N TRP A 148 -8.73 -15.13 -10.85
CA TRP A 148 -9.19 -13.92 -10.19
C TRP A 148 -8.26 -12.74 -10.50
N THR A 149 -8.87 -11.58 -10.68
CA THR A 149 -8.20 -10.29 -10.73
C THR A 149 -9.01 -9.29 -9.93
N SER A 150 -8.36 -8.29 -9.33
CA SER A 150 -9.07 -7.27 -8.57
C SER A 150 -8.39 -5.90 -8.67
N THR A 151 -9.22 -4.86 -8.58
CA THR A 151 -8.77 -3.48 -8.36
C THR A 151 -9.16 -3.07 -6.96
N ASN A 152 -8.19 -2.65 -6.17
CA ASN A 152 -8.35 -2.25 -4.79
C ASN A 152 -7.95 -0.78 -4.63
N VAL A 153 -8.83 0.03 -4.03
CA VAL A 153 -8.64 1.47 -3.85
C VAL A 153 -8.67 1.81 -2.37
N TYR A 154 -7.57 2.34 -1.86
CA TYR A 154 -7.48 2.89 -0.51
C TYR A 154 -7.66 4.39 -0.55
N ILE A 155 -8.56 4.93 0.29
CA ILE A 155 -8.94 6.33 0.28
C ILE A 155 -8.54 6.96 1.61
N PHE A 156 -7.58 7.88 1.55
CA PHE A 156 -7.06 8.59 2.72
C PHE A 156 -7.48 10.06 2.70
N ARG A 157 -7.76 10.59 3.89
CA ARG A 157 -8.02 12.01 4.10
C ARG A 157 -7.08 12.57 5.16
N PHE A 158 -6.52 13.74 4.89
CA PHE A 158 -5.78 14.49 5.90
C PHE A 158 -6.74 15.10 6.92
N GLN A 159 -6.67 14.63 8.15
CA GLN A 159 -7.43 15.10 9.30
C GLN A 159 -6.69 14.74 10.58
N ASN A 160 -6.85 15.53 11.64
CA ASN A 160 -6.14 15.32 12.92
C ASN A 160 -4.61 15.24 12.75
N ASN A 161 -4.05 15.97 11.78
CA ASN A 161 -2.62 16.01 11.41
C ASN A 161 -2.04 14.69 10.90
N VAL A 162 -2.86 13.75 10.46
CA VAL A 162 -2.45 12.48 9.86
C VAL A 162 -3.32 12.15 8.64
N PHE A 163 -2.88 11.24 7.80
CA PHE A 163 -3.70 10.68 6.71
C PHE A 163 -4.44 9.44 7.22
N GLU A 164 -5.71 9.63 7.60
CA GLU A 164 -6.58 8.54 8.05
C GLU A 164 -7.21 7.82 6.86
N LEU A 165 -7.24 6.49 6.89
CA LEU A 165 -8.00 5.66 5.95
C LEU A 165 -9.49 5.87 6.23
N ILE A 166 -10.23 6.42 5.26
CA ILE A 166 -11.65 6.71 5.37
C ILE A 166 -12.52 5.81 4.50
N GLY A 167 -11.93 5.15 3.52
CA GLY A 167 -12.62 4.24 2.61
C GLY A 167 -11.70 3.19 2.02
N TYR A 168 -12.28 2.04 1.70
CA TYR A 168 -11.68 0.99 0.90
C TYR A 168 -12.70 0.47 -0.09
N GLU A 169 -12.31 0.28 -1.33
CA GLU A 169 -13.13 -0.28 -2.40
C GLU A 169 -12.36 -1.41 -3.06
N SER A 170 -13.00 -2.54 -3.27
CA SER A 170 -12.47 -3.66 -4.04
C SER A 170 -13.51 -4.12 -5.03
N ASN A 171 -13.09 -4.27 -6.28
CA ASN A 171 -13.87 -4.94 -7.32
C ASN A 171 -13.01 -6.09 -7.86
N ALA A 172 -13.50 -7.30 -7.75
CA ALA A 172 -12.84 -8.51 -8.20
C ALA A 172 -13.72 -9.26 -9.18
N TYR A 173 -13.10 -9.93 -10.14
CA TYR A 173 -13.83 -10.84 -11.03
C TYR A 173 -12.96 -12.00 -11.46
N MET A 174 -13.64 -13.11 -11.80
CA MET A 174 -13.03 -14.31 -12.35
C MET A 174 -12.98 -14.22 -13.88
N ARG A 175 -11.80 -14.16 -14.45
CA ARG A 175 -11.56 -13.90 -15.88
C ARG A 175 -12.16 -14.95 -16.84
N ASN A 176 -12.34 -16.18 -16.38
CA ASN A 176 -12.86 -17.28 -17.20
C ASN A 176 -14.38 -17.46 -17.09
N THR A 177 -15.01 -17.11 -15.97
CA THR A 177 -16.45 -17.26 -15.74
C THR A 177 -17.21 -15.95 -15.74
N GLY A 178 -16.51 -14.82 -15.52
CA GLY A 178 -17.12 -13.50 -15.37
C GLY A 178 -17.70 -13.24 -13.98
N GLU A 179 -17.68 -14.21 -13.07
CA GLU A 179 -18.15 -14.02 -11.69
C GLU A 179 -17.51 -12.82 -11.06
N GLU A 180 -18.32 -11.96 -10.45
CA GLU A 180 -17.93 -10.65 -9.92
C GLU A 180 -18.26 -10.53 -8.43
N GLU A 181 -17.34 -9.94 -7.68
CA GLU A 181 -17.49 -9.61 -6.27
C GLU A 181 -17.01 -8.19 -5.99
N GLY A 182 -17.65 -7.52 -5.03
CA GLY A 182 -17.29 -6.18 -4.61
C GLY A 182 -17.30 -6.03 -3.10
N THR A 183 -16.37 -5.23 -2.57
CA THR A 183 -16.36 -4.83 -1.17
C THR A 183 -16.14 -3.33 -1.09
N SER A 184 -17.01 -2.63 -0.35
CA SER A 184 -16.87 -1.20 -0.09
C SER A 184 -16.97 -0.96 1.42
N ILE A 185 -15.93 -0.37 2.01
CA ILE A 185 -15.85 -0.07 3.44
C ILE A 185 -15.80 1.43 3.65
N ASN A 186 -16.69 1.94 4.50
CA ASN A 186 -16.65 3.32 4.98
C ASN A 186 -16.24 3.33 6.46
N PHE A 187 -14.97 3.69 6.71
CA PHE A 187 -14.41 3.73 8.07
C PHE A 187 -14.99 4.86 8.92
N SER A 188 -15.50 5.95 8.30
CA SER A 188 -16.12 7.05 9.05
C SER A 188 -17.50 6.67 9.61
N THR A 189 -18.20 5.73 8.98
CA THR A 189 -19.53 5.26 9.40
C THR A 189 -19.52 3.84 9.93
N ASN A 190 -18.36 3.17 9.92
CA ASN A 190 -18.19 1.78 10.32
C ASN A 190 -19.15 0.82 9.60
N LYS A 191 -19.28 1.00 8.28
CA LYS A 191 -20.15 0.16 7.46
C LYS A 191 -19.37 -0.47 6.33
N ALA A 192 -19.69 -1.72 6.03
CA ALA A 192 -19.27 -2.38 4.81
C ALA A 192 -20.47 -2.79 3.98
N LYS A 193 -20.28 -2.75 2.66
CA LYS A 193 -21.16 -3.35 1.67
C LYS A 193 -20.38 -4.44 0.95
N ILE A 194 -20.91 -5.65 0.93
CA ILE A 194 -20.39 -6.78 0.18
C ILE A 194 -21.36 -7.07 -0.94
N THR A 195 -20.87 -7.08 -2.17
CA THR A 195 -21.67 -7.35 -3.38
C THR A 195 -21.22 -8.68 -3.96
N THR A 196 -22.14 -9.60 -4.22
CA THR A 196 -21.89 -10.92 -4.80
C THR A 196 -22.91 -11.29 -5.86
N GLY A 197 -22.62 -12.29 -6.67
CA GLY A 197 -23.54 -12.82 -7.67
C GLY A 197 -23.69 -11.95 -8.91
N GLY A 198 -22.78 -11.00 -9.13
CA GLY A 198 -22.62 -10.29 -10.39
C GLY A 198 -21.87 -11.14 -11.41
N ASN A 199 -22.00 -10.80 -12.70
CA ASN A 199 -21.23 -11.41 -13.78
C ASN A 199 -20.95 -10.37 -14.86
N ILE A 200 -19.66 -10.10 -15.14
CA ILE A 200 -19.24 -9.10 -16.13
C ILE A 200 -19.60 -9.45 -17.58
N PHE A 201 -19.94 -10.71 -17.87
CA PHE A 201 -20.33 -11.17 -19.22
C PHE A 201 -21.84 -11.15 -19.46
N GLU A 202 -22.65 -10.96 -18.38
CA GLU A 202 -24.10 -11.02 -18.43
C GLU A 202 -24.74 -9.62 -18.28
N GLU A 203 -25.12 -8.98 -19.38
CA GLU A 203 -25.71 -7.62 -19.34
C GLU A 203 -27.17 -7.60 -18.84
N LYS A 204 -27.96 -8.66 -19.06
CA LYS A 204 -29.42 -8.64 -18.85
C LYS A 204 -29.90 -9.39 -17.59
N GLU A 205 -29.15 -10.32 -17.07
CA GLU A 205 -29.52 -11.15 -15.92
C GLU A 205 -28.61 -10.91 -14.70
N ASN A 206 -27.79 -9.85 -14.78
CA ASN A 206 -26.88 -9.48 -13.70
C ASN A 206 -27.67 -8.89 -12.54
N ASN A 207 -27.95 -9.70 -11.51
CA ASN A 207 -28.64 -9.30 -10.28
C ASN A 207 -27.70 -9.44 -9.07
N PRO A 208 -26.69 -8.55 -8.92
CA PRO A 208 -25.81 -8.61 -7.77
C PRO A 208 -26.60 -8.39 -6.48
N LYS A 209 -26.22 -9.10 -5.43
CA LYS A 209 -26.81 -8.99 -4.10
C LYS A 209 -25.87 -8.20 -3.21
N ASP A 210 -26.41 -7.19 -2.57
CA ASP A 210 -25.70 -6.37 -1.59
C ASP A 210 -26.03 -6.85 -0.16
N GLU A 211 -24.98 -7.18 0.60
CA GLU A 211 -25.05 -7.42 2.04
C GLU A 211 -24.40 -6.26 2.77
N TRP A 212 -25.10 -5.69 3.75
CA TRP A 212 -24.58 -4.61 4.58
C TRP A 212 -24.18 -5.13 5.95
N ARG A 213 -22.97 -4.77 6.41
CA ARG A 213 -22.44 -5.09 7.73
C ARG A 213 -22.09 -3.83 8.51
N TYR A 214 -22.37 -3.83 9.82
CA TYR A 214 -21.85 -2.85 10.75
C TYR A 214 -20.57 -3.40 11.37
N LEU A 215 -19.50 -2.64 11.23
CA LEU A 215 -18.17 -3.04 11.65
C LEU A 215 -17.81 -2.37 12.97
N LYS A 216 -16.88 -2.97 13.70
CA LYS A 216 -16.28 -2.37 14.90
C LYS A 216 -14.77 -2.36 14.72
N PHE A 217 -14.23 -1.21 14.37
CA PHE A 217 -12.79 -1.01 14.33
C PHE A 217 -12.29 -0.54 15.70
N GLU A 218 -11.27 -1.22 16.24
CA GLU A 218 -10.66 -0.86 17.52
C GLU A 218 -9.63 0.26 17.40
N LYS A 219 -9.11 0.47 16.18
CA LYS A 219 -8.09 1.47 15.87
C LYS A 219 -8.46 2.22 14.59
N LYS A 220 -7.85 3.39 14.40
CA LYS A 220 -7.80 4.07 13.11
C LYS A 220 -6.61 3.55 12.32
N TYR A 221 -6.78 3.42 11.02
CA TYR A 221 -5.70 3.07 10.10
C TYR A 221 -5.11 4.37 9.53
N ILE A 222 -3.80 4.54 9.72
CA ILE A 222 -3.06 5.75 9.37
C ILE A 222 -2.04 5.38 8.29
N LEU A 223 -1.92 6.20 7.24
CA LEU A 223 -1.06 5.94 6.09
C LEU A 223 0.37 5.57 6.49
N ASP A 224 0.97 6.31 7.44
CA ASP A 224 2.33 6.11 7.91
C ASP A 224 2.55 4.75 8.60
N GLU A 225 1.46 4.09 9.02
CA GLU A 225 1.46 2.82 9.74
C GLU A 225 0.96 1.63 8.91
N MET A 226 0.43 1.90 7.71
CA MET A 226 -0.02 0.84 6.81
C MET A 226 1.13 -0.09 6.42
N THR A 227 0.85 -1.38 6.40
CA THR A 227 1.77 -2.44 6.00
C THR A 227 1.12 -3.33 4.93
N GLU A 228 1.87 -4.27 4.38
CA GLU A 228 1.33 -5.26 3.46
C GLU A 228 0.16 -6.06 4.06
N SER A 229 0.23 -6.42 5.35
CA SER A 229 -0.80 -7.21 6.05
C SER A 229 -1.99 -6.40 6.55
N THR A 230 -1.97 -5.08 6.42
CA THR A 230 -3.07 -4.24 6.96
C THR A 230 -4.41 -4.55 6.30
N LEU A 231 -4.43 -4.94 5.02
CA LEU A 231 -5.67 -5.33 4.35
C LEU A 231 -6.25 -6.62 4.95
N ASP A 232 -5.42 -7.60 5.23
CA ASP A 232 -5.87 -8.87 5.83
C ASP A 232 -6.52 -8.62 7.19
N GLU A 233 -5.91 -7.77 8.03
CA GLU A 233 -6.49 -7.34 9.31
C GLU A 233 -7.87 -6.67 9.14
N ILE A 234 -8.03 -5.84 8.10
CA ILE A 234 -9.31 -5.15 7.81
C ILE A 234 -10.35 -6.15 7.33
N LEU A 235 -9.98 -7.07 6.44
CA LEU A 235 -10.91 -8.05 5.87
C LEU A 235 -11.35 -9.08 6.92
N ASP A 236 -10.50 -9.47 7.86
CA ASP A 236 -10.86 -10.34 9.00
C ASP A 236 -11.97 -9.73 9.89
N ILE A 237 -12.13 -8.40 9.88
CA ILE A 237 -13.23 -7.72 10.58
C ILE A 237 -14.51 -7.72 9.74
N VAL A 238 -14.37 -7.75 8.41
CA VAL A 238 -15.49 -7.67 7.46
C VAL A 238 -16.15 -9.03 7.25
N TYR A 239 -15.36 -10.10 7.18
CA TYR A 239 -15.82 -11.46 6.88
C TYR A 239 -15.85 -12.36 8.10
#